data_e1ae2e7f0708299984cc82a71398b762
#
_entry.id   e1ae2e7f0708299984cc82a71398b762
#
_cell.length_a   1.000
_cell.length_b   1.000
_cell.length_c   1.000
_cell.angle_alpha   90.00
_cell.angle_beta   90.00
_cell.angle_gamma   90.00
#
_symmetry.space_group_name_H-M   'P 1'
#
loop_
_entity.id
_entity.type
_entity.pdbx_description
1 polymer ?
#
loop_
_entity_poly.entity_id
_entity_poly.type
_entity_poly.pdbx_seq_one_letter_code
_entity_poly.pdbx_strand_id
1 'polypeptide(L)'
;MGIYRELFRVPRVPNITAAQLFARLPLGMLSLAILVHVEHRTGSYATAGVVVACLTVGEAIAMPLTSRMAGRGDRTTATLAICAAVNGASMLGLALATFSGPPLMALGLLVGASVPPLMPVVRALYPQMLPRDGVRALFALDTTAQEMIWVIGPVAAMALSTLVSTAMPLIASAAITVVGTAWFLASARGLRPRSGPRARGRRRVLGRRSVLLAMVAGCALVGSFTALEVGVVAEHGNSGLTAGVAIALASVGSVLGGLTFGHRRLGLGGVVTALSVVAVGTAAFGLTHVLALQMCALFVSGMGFAPAMSALYFMVSQDVDEDVATEAFGWLHSGALIGAALGTSAAGAATDAHGPAGAVVAATLFAVAAALSPLVARATGRVGGLEEPAAPEPCPTLRVDG
;
A
#
# COMPACT_ATOMS: atom_id res chain seq x y z
N MET A 1 -1.01 -20.47 -11.91
CA MET A 1 -1.59 -19.72 -13.06
C MET A 1 -3.09 -19.96 -13.23
N GLY A 2 -3.65 -21.14 -12.94
CA GLY A 2 -5.08 -21.42 -13.09
C GLY A 2 -6.01 -20.51 -12.29
N ILE A 3 -5.68 -20.25 -11.01
CA ILE A 3 -6.54 -19.47 -10.12
C ILE A 3 -6.74 -18.00 -10.58
N TYR A 4 -5.71 -17.37 -11.14
CA TYR A 4 -5.84 -16.00 -11.69
C TYR A 4 -6.72 -15.96 -12.94
N ARG A 5 -6.66 -17.02 -13.78
CA ARG A 5 -7.53 -17.13 -14.96
C ARG A 5 -9.00 -17.30 -14.53
N GLU A 6 -9.25 -18.01 -13.44
CA GLU A 6 -10.59 -18.17 -12.88
C GLU A 6 -11.13 -16.85 -12.31
N LEU A 7 -10.29 -16.05 -11.63
CA LEU A 7 -10.66 -14.72 -11.15
C LEU A 7 -11.20 -13.81 -12.27
N PHE A 8 -10.52 -13.81 -13.43
CA PHE A 8 -10.92 -12.98 -14.56
C PHE A 8 -12.18 -13.51 -15.29
N ARG A 9 -12.65 -14.73 -14.96
CA ARG A 9 -13.93 -15.26 -15.47
C ARG A 9 -15.14 -14.82 -14.63
N VAL A 10 -14.91 -14.36 -13.39
CA VAL A 10 -16.00 -13.91 -12.53
C VAL A 10 -16.51 -12.55 -13.04
N PRO A 11 -17.80 -12.44 -13.38
CA PRO A 11 -18.37 -11.19 -13.88
C PRO A 11 -18.04 -10.00 -12.95
N ARG A 12 -17.70 -8.84 -13.52
CA ARG A 12 -17.35 -7.59 -12.85
C ARG A 12 -15.98 -7.55 -12.17
N VAL A 13 -15.35 -8.67 -11.76
CA VAL A 13 -14.02 -8.66 -11.12
C VAL A 13 -12.97 -7.97 -11.98
N PRO A 14 -12.80 -8.30 -13.27
CA PRO A 14 -11.82 -7.64 -14.13
C PRO A 14 -12.05 -6.13 -14.24
N ASN A 15 -13.31 -5.72 -14.43
CA ASN A 15 -13.66 -4.32 -14.61
C ASN A 15 -13.48 -3.49 -13.33
N ILE A 16 -13.86 -4.03 -12.18
CA ILE A 16 -13.65 -3.39 -10.87
C ILE A 16 -12.15 -3.28 -10.58
N THR A 17 -11.38 -4.35 -10.85
CA THR A 17 -9.93 -4.36 -10.65
C THR A 17 -9.23 -3.35 -11.54
N ALA A 18 -9.58 -3.29 -12.82
CA ALA A 18 -9.01 -2.33 -13.76
C ALA A 18 -9.36 -0.88 -13.35
N ALA A 19 -10.63 -0.61 -13.04
CA ALA A 19 -11.10 0.73 -12.67
C ALA A 19 -10.40 1.25 -11.39
N GLN A 20 -10.29 0.39 -10.36
CA GLN A 20 -9.65 0.79 -9.10
C GLN A 20 -8.13 0.98 -9.26
N LEU A 21 -7.45 0.17 -10.07
CA LEU A 21 -6.02 0.35 -10.35
C LEU A 21 -5.75 1.62 -11.14
N PHE A 22 -6.57 1.89 -12.17
CA PHE A 22 -6.50 3.13 -12.91
C PHE A 22 -6.70 4.36 -12.00
N ALA A 23 -7.74 4.35 -11.16
CA ALA A 23 -8.02 5.45 -10.24
C ALA A 23 -6.92 5.66 -9.18
N ARG A 24 -6.08 4.64 -8.91
CA ARG A 24 -4.96 4.69 -7.95
C ARG A 24 -3.63 5.08 -8.57
N LEU A 25 -3.53 5.13 -9.90
CA LEU A 25 -2.28 5.50 -10.59
C LEU A 25 -1.72 6.85 -10.11
N PRO A 26 -2.53 7.89 -9.82
CA PRO A 26 -2.04 9.14 -9.25
C PRO A 26 -1.24 9.00 -7.95
N LEU A 27 -1.49 7.98 -7.12
CA LEU A 27 -0.74 7.77 -5.89
C LEU A 27 0.78 7.60 -6.15
N GLY A 28 1.14 6.93 -7.25
CA GLY A 28 2.53 6.80 -7.66
C GLY A 28 3.11 8.05 -8.34
N MET A 29 2.26 8.96 -8.84
CA MET A 29 2.68 10.16 -9.57
C MET A 29 2.87 11.37 -8.66
N LEU A 30 2.02 11.52 -7.63
CA LEU A 30 1.78 12.78 -6.92
C LEU A 30 3.01 13.34 -6.22
N SER A 31 3.75 12.54 -5.49
CA SER A 31 4.91 13.02 -4.71
C SER A 31 5.94 13.67 -5.63
N LEU A 32 6.26 13.00 -6.74
CA LEU A 32 7.23 13.51 -7.70
C LEU A 32 6.67 14.67 -8.51
N ALA A 33 5.39 14.62 -8.91
CA ALA A 33 4.71 15.70 -9.62
C ALA A 33 4.71 17.00 -8.81
N ILE A 34 4.38 16.91 -7.51
CA ILE A 34 4.39 18.06 -6.61
C ILE A 34 5.82 18.57 -6.42
N LEU A 35 6.78 17.66 -6.18
CA LEU A 35 8.18 18.04 -5.98
C LEU A 35 8.70 18.86 -7.16
N VAL A 36 8.56 18.35 -8.38
CA VAL A 36 9.06 19.00 -9.60
C VAL A 36 8.31 20.29 -9.91
N HIS A 37 6.97 20.29 -9.77
CA HIS A 37 6.18 21.48 -10.09
C HIS A 37 6.41 22.62 -9.09
N VAL A 38 6.40 22.32 -7.79
CA VAL A 38 6.58 23.33 -6.75
C VAL A 38 8.02 23.86 -6.75
N GLU A 39 9.02 23.00 -6.95
CA GLU A 39 10.41 23.45 -7.11
C GLU A 39 10.58 24.38 -8.31
N HIS A 40 10.07 24.01 -9.48
CA HIS A 40 10.10 24.83 -10.68
C HIS A 40 9.45 26.21 -10.48
N ARG A 41 8.39 26.28 -9.65
CA ARG A 41 7.64 27.51 -9.37
C ARG A 41 8.29 28.39 -8.31
N THR A 42 8.87 27.78 -7.27
CA THR A 42 9.39 28.49 -6.08
C THR A 42 10.91 28.62 -6.05
N GLY A 43 11.62 27.85 -6.90
CA GLY A 43 13.09 27.73 -6.86
C GLY A 43 13.59 27.02 -5.60
N SER A 44 12.73 26.27 -4.86
CA SER A 44 13.06 25.72 -3.56
C SER A 44 12.59 24.27 -3.39
N TYR A 45 13.53 23.34 -3.34
CA TYR A 45 13.27 21.94 -2.99
C TYR A 45 12.77 21.78 -1.55
N ALA A 46 13.20 22.66 -0.63
CA ALA A 46 12.71 22.63 0.75
C ALA A 46 11.20 22.93 0.80
N THR A 47 10.73 23.96 0.09
CA THR A 47 9.29 24.26 -0.02
C THR A 47 8.52 23.10 -0.65
N ALA A 48 9.04 22.53 -1.74
CA ALA A 48 8.44 21.40 -2.41
C ALA A 48 8.33 20.17 -1.48
N GLY A 49 9.40 19.87 -0.75
CA GLY A 49 9.42 18.79 0.24
C GLY A 49 8.39 18.97 1.36
N VAL A 50 8.22 20.21 1.86
CA VAL A 50 7.18 20.50 2.87
C VAL A 50 5.78 20.29 2.31
N VAL A 51 5.50 20.68 1.06
CA VAL A 51 4.19 20.44 0.43
C VAL A 51 3.91 18.95 0.29
N VAL A 52 4.91 18.13 -0.11
CA VAL A 52 4.79 16.66 -0.16
C VAL A 52 4.58 16.08 1.25
N ALA A 53 5.26 16.59 2.26
CA ALA A 53 5.03 16.17 3.65
C ALA A 53 3.60 16.49 4.12
N CYS A 54 3.09 17.68 3.79
CA CYS A 54 1.70 18.06 4.08
C CYS A 54 0.70 17.12 3.39
N LEU A 55 0.94 16.73 2.13
CA LEU A 55 0.13 15.71 1.45
C LEU A 55 0.11 14.40 2.24
N THR A 56 1.27 13.87 2.58
CA THR A 56 1.38 12.59 3.31
C THR A 56 0.68 12.64 4.68
N VAL A 57 0.84 13.73 5.42
CA VAL A 57 0.17 13.94 6.72
C VAL A 57 -1.34 14.03 6.53
N GLY A 58 -1.80 14.80 5.53
CA GLY A 58 -3.22 14.92 5.20
C GLY A 58 -3.85 13.56 4.90
N GLU A 59 -3.20 12.76 4.08
CA GLU A 59 -3.65 11.41 3.72
C GLU A 59 -3.67 10.49 4.94
N ALA A 60 -2.59 10.44 5.72
CA ALA A 60 -2.48 9.56 6.88
C ALA A 60 -3.57 9.83 7.95
N ILE A 61 -3.93 11.10 8.16
CA ILE A 61 -4.96 11.50 9.12
C ILE A 61 -6.37 11.26 8.57
N ALA A 62 -6.61 11.63 7.31
CA ALA A 62 -7.95 11.60 6.74
C ALA A 62 -8.39 10.18 6.32
N MET A 63 -7.46 9.31 5.91
CA MET A 63 -7.78 8.00 5.37
C MET A 63 -8.65 7.12 6.28
N PRO A 64 -8.40 6.98 7.59
CA PRO A 64 -9.28 6.21 8.47
C PRO A 64 -10.69 6.82 8.58
N LEU A 65 -10.79 8.14 8.57
CA LEU A 65 -12.06 8.86 8.69
C LEU A 65 -12.92 8.73 7.44
N THR A 66 -12.30 8.97 6.27
CA THR A 66 -12.97 8.84 4.96
C THR A 66 -13.32 7.39 4.65
N SER A 67 -12.45 6.44 5.01
CA SER A 67 -12.71 5.00 4.92
C SER A 67 -13.89 4.56 5.78
N ARG A 68 -13.96 5.06 7.01
CA ARG A 68 -15.10 4.83 7.90
C ARG A 68 -16.40 5.41 7.36
N MET A 69 -16.34 6.59 6.72
CA MET A 69 -17.53 7.19 6.09
C MET A 69 -17.95 6.38 4.87
N ALA A 70 -17.00 5.95 4.04
CA ALA A 70 -17.25 5.12 2.87
C ALA A 70 -17.72 3.70 3.22
N GLY A 71 -17.33 3.16 4.37
CA GLY A 71 -17.78 1.86 4.88
C GLY A 71 -19.25 1.81 5.27
N ARG A 72 -19.91 2.96 5.42
CA ARG A 72 -21.36 3.03 5.57
C ARG A 72 -22.01 2.92 4.20
N GLY A 73 -22.53 1.75 3.85
CA GLY A 73 -22.96 1.37 2.50
C GLY A 73 -23.84 2.36 1.75
N ASP A 74 -24.65 3.17 2.46
CA ASP A 74 -25.46 4.27 1.91
C ASP A 74 -24.61 5.49 1.51
N ARG A 75 -23.45 5.69 2.14
CA ARG A 75 -22.56 6.85 1.94
C ARG A 75 -21.36 6.57 1.06
N THR A 76 -21.11 5.32 0.68
CA THR A 76 -19.92 4.93 -0.11
C THR A 76 -19.78 5.76 -1.36
N THR A 77 -20.83 5.82 -2.19
CA THR A 77 -20.82 6.57 -3.46
C THR A 77 -20.59 8.06 -3.22
N ALA A 78 -21.31 8.67 -2.28
CA ALA A 78 -21.16 10.09 -1.98
C ALA A 78 -19.76 10.42 -1.43
N THR A 79 -19.23 9.59 -0.52
CA THR A 79 -17.89 9.81 0.05
C THR A 79 -16.81 9.72 -1.04
N LEU A 80 -16.82 8.67 -1.87
CA LEU A 80 -15.85 8.53 -2.94
C LEU A 80 -15.95 9.67 -3.98
N ALA A 81 -17.17 10.06 -4.37
CA ALA A 81 -17.37 11.13 -5.34
C ALA A 81 -16.93 12.50 -4.79
N ILE A 82 -17.27 12.83 -3.55
CA ILE A 82 -16.86 14.09 -2.90
C ILE A 82 -15.33 14.11 -2.74
N CYS A 83 -14.74 13.03 -2.22
CA CYS A 83 -13.29 12.96 -2.09
C CYS A 83 -12.60 13.13 -3.45
N ALA A 84 -13.07 12.45 -4.51
CA ALA A 84 -12.47 12.57 -5.84
C ALA A 84 -12.61 13.98 -6.42
N ALA A 85 -13.77 14.62 -6.24
CA ALA A 85 -14.01 15.98 -6.71
C ALA A 85 -13.12 17.01 -5.99
N VAL A 86 -13.04 16.93 -4.65
CA VAL A 86 -12.19 17.81 -3.83
C VAL A 86 -10.72 17.57 -4.14
N ASN A 87 -10.31 16.30 -4.26
CA ASN A 87 -8.94 15.92 -4.59
C ASN A 87 -8.52 16.46 -5.98
N GLY A 88 -9.36 16.23 -6.99
CA GLY A 88 -9.13 16.75 -8.34
C GLY A 88 -9.06 18.28 -8.37
N ALA A 89 -9.99 18.96 -7.68
CA ALA A 89 -9.99 20.43 -7.59
C ALA A 89 -8.73 20.94 -6.87
N SER A 90 -8.29 20.28 -5.80
CA SER A 90 -7.08 20.66 -5.06
C SER A 90 -5.81 20.44 -5.87
N MET A 91 -5.72 19.35 -6.66
CA MET A 91 -4.62 19.13 -7.60
C MET A 91 -4.56 20.18 -8.69
N LEU A 92 -5.72 20.56 -9.26
CA LEU A 92 -5.80 21.63 -10.22
C LEU A 92 -5.43 22.98 -9.59
N GLY A 93 -5.90 23.24 -8.36
CA GLY A 93 -5.50 24.41 -7.59
C GLY A 93 -3.98 24.46 -7.39
N LEU A 94 -3.34 23.33 -7.08
CA LEU A 94 -1.88 23.24 -6.92
C LEU A 94 -1.15 23.45 -8.26
N ALA A 95 -1.66 22.88 -9.36
CA ALA A 95 -1.10 23.02 -10.70
C ALA A 95 -1.17 24.47 -11.23
N LEU A 96 -2.21 25.23 -10.85
CA LEU A 96 -2.46 26.59 -11.29
C LEU A 96 -2.03 27.64 -10.24
N ALA A 97 -1.54 27.22 -9.07
CA ALA A 97 -1.16 28.12 -7.99
C ALA A 97 -0.11 29.16 -8.43
N THR A 98 -0.40 30.43 -8.19
CA THR A 98 0.54 31.54 -8.45
C THR A 98 1.18 32.07 -7.16
N PHE A 99 0.74 31.60 -6.03
CA PHE A 99 1.19 31.96 -4.68
C PHE A 99 2.20 30.95 -4.15
N SER A 100 2.90 31.31 -3.07
CA SER A 100 3.89 30.50 -2.34
C SER A 100 3.59 30.52 -0.84
N GLY A 101 4.34 29.73 -0.07
CA GLY A 101 4.23 29.71 1.38
C GLY A 101 3.02 28.94 1.93
N PRO A 102 2.44 29.37 3.07
CA PRO A 102 1.40 28.61 3.78
C PRO A 102 0.18 28.16 2.96
N PRO A 103 -0.35 28.97 2.02
CA PRO A 103 -1.48 28.52 1.20
C PRO A 103 -1.13 27.31 0.31
N LEU A 104 0.12 27.23 -0.17
CA LEU A 104 0.58 26.10 -0.98
C LEU A 104 0.67 24.82 -0.14
N MET A 105 1.14 24.93 1.11
CA MET A 105 1.16 23.84 2.09
C MET A 105 -0.25 23.37 2.43
N ALA A 106 -1.20 24.31 2.60
CA ALA A 106 -2.61 24.00 2.85
C ALA A 106 -3.23 23.24 1.67
N LEU A 107 -2.91 23.61 0.42
CA LEU A 107 -3.33 22.82 -0.76
C LEU A 107 -2.73 21.42 -0.75
N GLY A 108 -1.44 21.26 -0.44
CA GLY A 108 -0.81 19.94 -0.30
C GLY A 108 -1.52 19.07 0.74
N LEU A 109 -1.82 19.64 1.91
CA LEU A 109 -2.59 18.97 2.96
C LEU A 109 -3.99 18.57 2.48
N LEU A 110 -4.66 19.45 1.73
CA LEU A 110 -6.01 19.19 1.21
C LEU A 110 -5.99 18.11 0.12
N VAL A 111 -4.97 18.09 -0.76
CA VAL A 111 -4.77 17.01 -1.73
C VAL A 111 -4.68 15.68 -1.00
N GLY A 112 -3.83 15.58 0.04
CA GLY A 112 -3.71 14.34 0.83
C GLY A 112 -4.99 13.97 1.57
N ALA A 113 -5.59 14.92 2.29
CA ALA A 113 -6.80 14.69 3.07
C ALA A 113 -8.02 14.29 2.24
N SER A 114 -8.02 14.62 0.96
CA SER A 114 -9.11 14.31 0.05
C SER A 114 -8.86 13.11 -0.87
N VAL A 115 -7.77 12.37 -0.70
CA VAL A 115 -7.54 11.12 -1.44
C VAL A 115 -8.74 10.19 -1.27
N PRO A 116 -9.38 9.74 -2.39
CA PRO A 116 -10.52 8.84 -2.28
C PRO A 116 -10.12 7.50 -1.64
N PRO A 117 -10.86 7.00 -0.63
CA PRO A 117 -10.53 5.74 0.04
C PRO A 117 -10.90 4.51 -0.80
N LEU A 118 -10.45 4.47 -2.07
CA LEU A 118 -10.74 3.40 -3.03
C LEU A 118 -10.16 2.06 -2.57
N MET A 119 -8.90 2.05 -2.12
CA MET A 119 -8.24 0.83 -1.69
C MET A 119 -8.93 0.19 -0.48
N PRO A 120 -9.24 0.92 0.61
CA PRO A 120 -10.03 0.38 1.72
C PRO A 120 -11.40 -0.14 1.30
N VAL A 121 -12.09 0.59 0.44
CA VAL A 121 -13.43 0.21 -0.05
C VAL A 121 -13.37 -1.07 -0.87
N VAL A 122 -12.49 -1.15 -1.87
CA VAL A 122 -12.42 -2.32 -2.75
C VAL A 122 -11.99 -3.57 -1.99
N ARG A 123 -11.04 -3.46 -1.06
CA ARG A 123 -10.60 -4.57 -0.22
C ARG A 123 -11.69 -5.10 0.70
N ALA A 124 -12.55 -4.21 1.21
CA ALA A 124 -13.73 -4.60 1.97
C ALA A 124 -14.81 -5.30 1.11
N LEU A 125 -14.80 -5.09 -0.22
CA LEU A 125 -15.71 -5.77 -1.16
C LEU A 125 -15.23 -7.15 -1.59
N TYR A 126 -13.93 -7.47 -1.54
CA TYR A 126 -13.38 -8.75 -2.02
C TYR A 126 -14.07 -10.00 -1.44
N PRO A 127 -14.36 -10.09 -0.12
CA PRO A 127 -15.06 -11.23 0.46
C PRO A 127 -16.50 -11.40 -0.04
N GLN A 128 -17.11 -10.35 -0.58
CA GLN A 128 -18.46 -10.39 -1.14
C GLN A 128 -18.47 -10.84 -2.61
N MET A 129 -17.32 -10.78 -3.28
CA MET A 129 -17.20 -11.06 -4.71
C MET A 129 -16.77 -12.51 -4.99
N LEU A 130 -16.04 -13.12 -4.07
CA LEU A 130 -15.33 -14.39 -4.30
C LEU A 130 -15.33 -15.28 -3.05
N PRO A 131 -15.23 -16.62 -3.24
CA PRO A 131 -14.92 -17.55 -2.16
C PRO A 131 -13.53 -17.29 -1.56
N ARG A 132 -13.26 -17.83 -0.35
CA ARG A 132 -12.02 -17.56 0.42
C ARG A 132 -10.72 -17.68 -0.38
N ASP A 133 -10.58 -18.71 -1.21
CA ASP A 133 -9.34 -18.89 -2.00
C ASP A 133 -9.23 -17.86 -3.13
N GLY A 134 -10.35 -17.47 -3.75
CA GLY A 134 -10.42 -16.38 -4.72
C GLY A 134 -10.10 -15.02 -4.10
N VAL A 135 -10.60 -14.74 -2.88
CA VAL A 135 -10.30 -13.53 -2.12
C VAL A 135 -8.80 -13.40 -1.88
N ARG A 136 -8.14 -14.50 -1.48
CA ARG A 136 -6.69 -14.51 -1.23
C ARG A 136 -5.90 -14.21 -2.51
N ALA A 137 -6.26 -14.84 -3.63
CA ALA A 137 -5.63 -14.58 -4.91
C ALA A 137 -5.86 -13.14 -5.39
N LEU A 138 -7.03 -12.56 -5.09
CA LEU A 138 -7.34 -11.16 -5.44
C LEU A 138 -6.53 -10.16 -4.58
N PHE A 139 -6.32 -10.42 -3.29
CA PHE A 139 -5.40 -9.63 -2.47
C PHE A 139 -3.95 -9.70 -2.99
N ALA A 140 -3.49 -10.89 -3.39
CA ALA A 140 -2.16 -11.05 -3.98
C ALA A 140 -2.03 -10.26 -5.28
N LEU A 141 -3.02 -10.33 -6.15
CA LEU A 141 -3.05 -9.57 -7.40
C LEU A 141 -3.07 -8.05 -7.15
N ASP A 142 -3.92 -7.59 -6.21
CA ASP A 142 -4.02 -6.17 -5.84
C ASP A 142 -2.69 -5.64 -5.28
N THR A 143 -2.05 -6.38 -4.39
CA THR A 143 -0.75 -6.00 -3.82
C THR A 143 0.34 -5.97 -4.89
N THR A 144 0.38 -6.98 -5.76
CA THR A 144 1.32 -7.02 -6.89
C THR A 144 1.10 -5.87 -7.89
N ALA A 145 -0.16 -5.56 -8.20
CA ALA A 145 -0.51 -4.45 -9.08
C ALA A 145 -0.18 -3.08 -8.45
N GLN A 146 -0.22 -2.99 -7.12
CA GLN A 146 0.23 -1.80 -6.38
C GLN A 146 1.72 -1.50 -6.66
N GLU A 147 2.58 -2.52 -6.71
CA GLU A 147 4.00 -2.35 -7.04
C GLU A 147 4.18 -1.73 -8.44
N MET A 148 3.34 -2.13 -9.40
CA MET A 148 3.38 -1.54 -10.75
C MET A 148 3.01 -0.05 -10.76
N ILE A 149 2.12 0.37 -9.87
CA ILE A 149 1.76 1.80 -9.73
C ILE A 149 2.97 2.61 -9.25
N TRP A 150 3.76 2.07 -8.31
CA TRP A 150 4.98 2.72 -7.81
C TRP A 150 6.12 2.76 -8.84
N VAL A 151 6.11 1.87 -9.83
CA VAL A 151 7.08 1.89 -10.96
C VAL A 151 6.59 2.82 -12.07
N ILE A 152 5.35 2.67 -12.51
CA ILE A 152 4.79 3.41 -13.66
C ILE A 152 4.52 4.88 -13.30
N GLY A 153 4.08 5.15 -12.06
CA GLY A 153 3.70 6.50 -11.62
C GLY A 153 4.81 7.53 -11.76
N PRO A 154 5.99 7.33 -11.17
CA PRO A 154 7.11 8.26 -11.29
C PRO A 154 7.56 8.46 -12.74
N VAL A 155 7.60 7.38 -13.54
CA VAL A 155 7.97 7.45 -14.96
C VAL A 155 6.96 8.31 -15.74
N ALA A 156 5.65 8.11 -15.51
CA ALA A 156 4.60 8.90 -16.13
C ALA A 156 4.65 10.37 -15.69
N ALA A 157 4.90 10.63 -14.40
CA ALA A 157 5.03 11.98 -13.87
C ALA A 157 6.20 12.72 -14.52
N MET A 158 7.37 12.08 -14.60
CA MET A 158 8.55 12.67 -15.24
C MET A 158 8.36 12.89 -16.74
N ALA A 159 7.81 11.89 -17.44
CA ALA A 159 7.54 12.02 -18.86
C ALA A 159 6.59 13.20 -19.17
N LEU A 160 5.49 13.32 -18.42
CA LEU A 160 4.56 14.44 -18.57
C LEU A 160 5.19 15.79 -18.21
N SER A 161 6.03 15.80 -17.13
CA SER A 161 6.73 17.03 -16.70
C SER A 161 7.72 17.53 -17.76
N THR A 162 8.45 16.63 -18.40
CA THR A 162 9.51 16.98 -19.36
C THR A 162 9.00 17.21 -20.78
N LEU A 163 7.99 16.42 -21.22
CA LEU A 163 7.49 16.48 -22.58
C LEU A 163 6.40 17.55 -22.78
N VAL A 164 5.69 17.94 -21.72
CA VAL A 164 4.57 18.88 -21.82
C VAL A 164 4.77 20.10 -20.90
N SER A 165 4.66 19.91 -19.59
CA SER A 165 4.90 20.94 -18.58
C SER A 165 4.95 20.34 -17.18
N THR A 166 5.57 21.02 -16.21
CA THR A 166 5.62 20.59 -14.81
C THR A 166 4.25 20.52 -14.13
N ALA A 167 3.24 21.25 -14.63
CA ALA A 167 1.85 21.20 -14.16
C ALA A 167 1.08 19.99 -14.70
N MET A 168 1.49 19.44 -15.85
CA MET A 168 0.72 18.40 -16.56
C MET A 168 0.52 17.11 -15.76
N PRO A 169 1.50 16.60 -14.99
CA PRO A 169 1.28 15.42 -14.14
C PRO A 169 0.19 15.64 -13.09
N LEU A 170 0.07 16.84 -12.52
CA LEU A 170 -0.98 17.18 -11.55
C LEU A 170 -2.36 17.23 -12.21
N ILE A 171 -2.45 17.84 -13.40
CA ILE A 171 -3.69 17.89 -14.20
C ILE A 171 -4.13 16.49 -14.62
N ALA A 172 -3.18 15.68 -15.11
CA ALA A 172 -3.45 14.29 -15.48
C ALA A 172 -3.89 13.46 -14.25
N SER A 173 -3.23 13.64 -13.12
CA SER A 173 -3.61 12.98 -11.86
C SER A 173 -5.02 13.36 -11.40
N ALA A 174 -5.39 14.64 -11.51
CA ALA A 174 -6.75 15.10 -11.21
C ALA A 174 -7.79 14.42 -12.12
N ALA A 175 -7.55 14.40 -13.43
CA ALA A 175 -8.43 13.75 -14.39
C ALA A 175 -8.55 12.23 -14.13
N ILE A 176 -7.42 11.53 -13.91
CA ILE A 176 -7.39 10.09 -13.64
C ILE A 176 -8.13 9.78 -12.34
N THR A 177 -7.96 10.56 -11.28
CA THR A 177 -8.67 10.36 -10.01
C THR A 177 -10.18 10.48 -10.19
N VAL A 178 -10.64 11.54 -10.86
CA VAL A 178 -12.10 11.78 -11.07
C VAL A 178 -12.70 10.72 -11.99
N VAL A 179 -12.10 10.52 -13.17
CA VAL A 179 -12.61 9.57 -14.18
C VAL A 179 -12.51 8.13 -13.65
N GLY A 180 -11.37 7.77 -13.04
CA GLY A 180 -11.16 6.42 -12.48
C GLY A 180 -12.10 6.12 -11.33
N THR A 181 -12.36 7.09 -10.42
CA THR A 181 -13.34 6.92 -9.36
C THR A 181 -14.77 6.79 -9.93
N ALA A 182 -15.13 7.58 -10.93
CA ALA A 182 -16.42 7.45 -11.60
C ALA A 182 -16.58 6.09 -12.29
N TRP A 183 -15.55 5.60 -12.97
CA TRP A 183 -15.51 4.27 -13.56
C TRP A 183 -15.64 3.17 -12.49
N PHE A 184 -14.91 3.27 -11.39
CA PHE A 184 -15.05 2.34 -10.28
C PHE A 184 -16.47 2.31 -9.73
N LEU A 185 -17.08 3.46 -9.46
CA LEU A 185 -18.46 3.56 -8.97
C LEU A 185 -19.47 2.97 -9.95
N ALA A 186 -19.26 3.16 -11.25
CA ALA A 186 -20.09 2.56 -12.28
C ALA A 186 -19.95 1.02 -12.34
N SER A 187 -18.71 0.51 -12.20
CA SER A 187 -18.40 -0.93 -12.23
C SER A 187 -18.87 -1.64 -10.97
N ALA A 188 -18.82 -0.98 -9.82
CA ALA A 188 -19.22 -1.51 -8.52
C ALA A 188 -20.72 -1.27 -8.20
N ARG A 189 -21.54 -0.87 -9.18
CA ARG A 189 -22.98 -0.64 -8.96
C ARG A 189 -23.64 -1.86 -8.34
N GLY A 190 -24.34 -1.68 -7.21
CA GLY A 190 -25.00 -2.74 -6.45
C GLY A 190 -24.09 -3.48 -5.47
N LEU A 191 -22.77 -3.30 -5.53
CA LEU A 191 -21.84 -3.74 -4.50
C LEU A 191 -21.59 -2.58 -3.54
N ARG A 192 -21.85 -2.82 -2.26
CA ARG A 192 -21.60 -1.83 -1.21
C ARG A 192 -20.98 -2.54 -0.02
N PRO A 193 -20.03 -1.92 0.69
CA PRO A 193 -19.63 -2.44 1.99
C PRO A 193 -20.88 -2.64 2.86
N ARG A 194 -21.03 -3.83 3.44
CA ARG A 194 -22.22 -4.13 4.24
C ARG A 194 -22.18 -3.34 5.53
N SER A 195 -23.21 -2.51 5.73
CA SER A 195 -23.46 -1.87 7.02
C SER A 195 -24.26 -2.85 7.87
N GLY A 196 -23.61 -3.51 8.81
CA GLY A 196 -24.30 -4.33 9.80
C GLY A 196 -25.22 -3.47 10.71
N PRO A 197 -26.23 -4.10 11.38
CA PRO A 197 -27.01 -3.41 12.39
C PRO A 197 -26.04 -2.83 13.44
N ARG A 198 -26.22 -1.56 13.82
CA ARG A 198 -25.39 -0.88 14.81
C ARG A 198 -25.31 -1.72 16.09
N ALA A 199 -24.30 -2.57 16.19
CA ALA A 199 -24.03 -3.29 17.41
C ALA A 199 -23.79 -2.26 18.52
N ARG A 200 -24.60 -2.33 19.58
CA ARG A 200 -24.57 -1.47 20.79
C ARG A 200 -23.29 -1.66 21.62
N GLY A 201 -22.18 -1.83 21.04
CA GLY A 201 -20.88 -1.98 21.68
C GLY A 201 -19.80 -1.70 20.66
N ARG A 202 -19.53 -0.42 20.45
CA ARG A 202 -18.53 0.07 19.51
C ARG A 202 -17.14 -0.39 19.94
N ARG A 203 -16.76 -1.65 19.63
CA ARG A 203 -15.38 -2.06 19.72
C ARG A 203 -14.60 -1.18 18.75
N ARG A 204 -13.69 -0.38 19.28
CA ARG A 204 -12.79 0.44 18.46
C ARG A 204 -12.06 -0.52 17.51
N VAL A 205 -12.04 -0.22 16.23
CA VAL A 205 -11.37 -1.04 15.18
C VAL A 205 -9.92 -1.31 15.58
N LEU A 206 -9.20 -0.29 16.07
CA LEU A 206 -7.86 -0.41 16.65
C LEU A 206 -7.77 -1.29 17.91
N GLY A 207 -8.88 -1.60 18.56
CA GLY A 207 -8.92 -2.56 19.67
C GLY A 207 -8.91 -4.02 19.19
N ARG A 208 -9.09 -4.28 17.89
CA ARG A 208 -8.95 -5.62 17.32
C ARG A 208 -7.48 -5.92 17.12
N ARG A 209 -7.06 -7.03 17.69
CA ARG A 209 -5.64 -7.43 17.74
C ARG A 209 -5.05 -7.68 16.36
N SER A 210 -5.82 -8.25 15.43
CA SER A 210 -5.44 -8.47 14.04
C SER A 210 -5.16 -7.18 13.27
N VAL A 211 -6.02 -6.15 13.46
CA VAL A 211 -5.85 -4.84 12.83
C VAL A 211 -4.60 -4.15 13.37
N LEU A 212 -4.40 -4.16 14.69
CA LEU A 212 -3.22 -3.56 15.31
C LEU A 212 -1.94 -4.27 14.86
N LEU A 213 -1.95 -5.62 14.85
CA LEU A 213 -0.81 -6.40 14.37
C LEU A 213 -0.50 -6.09 12.91
N ALA A 214 -1.51 -6.11 12.03
CA ALA A 214 -1.32 -5.84 10.62
C ALA A 214 -0.85 -4.41 10.37
N MET A 215 -1.36 -3.43 11.14
CA MET A 215 -0.93 -2.04 11.06
C MET A 215 0.54 -1.88 11.49
N VAL A 216 0.95 -2.50 12.60
CA VAL A 216 2.33 -2.42 13.10
C VAL A 216 3.30 -3.18 12.18
N ALA A 217 2.94 -4.40 11.76
CA ALA A 217 3.75 -5.17 10.82
C ALA A 217 3.87 -4.48 9.46
N GLY A 218 2.78 -3.94 8.94
CA GLY A 218 2.75 -3.19 7.68
C GLY A 218 3.52 -1.86 7.77
N CYS A 219 3.41 -1.14 8.89
CA CYS A 219 4.20 0.05 9.17
C CYS A 219 5.70 -0.27 9.14
N ALA A 220 6.12 -1.30 9.86
CA ALA A 220 7.52 -1.70 9.91
C ALA A 220 8.01 -2.22 8.54
N LEU A 221 7.20 -2.99 7.83
CA LEU A 221 7.54 -3.53 6.50
C LEU A 221 7.73 -2.41 5.46
N VAL A 222 6.79 -1.47 5.38
CA VAL A 222 6.89 -0.32 4.48
C VAL A 222 8.03 0.60 4.89
N GLY A 223 8.22 0.82 6.21
CA GLY A 223 9.36 1.57 6.74
C GLY A 223 10.70 0.96 6.36
N SER A 224 10.82 -0.38 6.37
CA SER A 224 12.01 -1.07 5.88
C SER A 224 12.27 -0.80 4.41
N PHE A 225 11.22 -0.88 3.58
CA PHE A 225 11.35 -0.68 2.14
C PHE A 225 11.81 0.73 1.80
N THR A 226 11.17 1.76 2.38
CA THR A 226 11.53 3.16 2.13
C THR A 226 12.89 3.53 2.72
N ALA A 227 13.28 2.94 3.86
CA ALA A 227 14.62 3.09 4.41
C ALA A 227 15.70 2.46 3.51
N LEU A 228 15.39 1.27 2.92
CA LEU A 228 16.28 0.59 1.98
C LEU A 228 16.46 1.41 0.69
N GLU A 229 15.39 2.04 0.18
CA GLU A 229 15.47 2.95 -0.98
C GLU A 229 16.46 4.10 -0.71
N VAL A 230 16.41 4.71 0.48
CA VAL A 230 17.39 5.75 0.87
C VAL A 230 18.80 5.16 0.88
N GLY A 231 19.00 3.97 1.43
CA GLY A 231 20.30 3.29 1.46
C GLY A 231 20.84 2.99 0.07
N VAL A 232 20.00 2.50 -0.84
CA VAL A 232 20.37 2.23 -2.25
C VAL A 232 20.77 3.52 -2.97
N VAL A 233 20.03 4.60 -2.77
CA VAL A 233 20.34 5.90 -3.38
C VAL A 233 21.63 6.47 -2.79
N ALA A 234 21.85 6.34 -1.49
CA ALA A 234 23.07 6.82 -0.83
C ALA A 234 24.32 6.04 -1.28
N GLU A 235 24.20 4.71 -1.51
CA GLU A 235 25.31 3.86 -1.97
C GLU A 235 25.64 4.08 -3.46
N HIS A 236 24.60 4.25 -4.32
CA HIS A 236 24.75 4.28 -5.77
C HIS A 236 24.38 5.62 -6.43
N GLY A 237 24.08 6.65 -5.65
CA GLY A 237 23.49 7.92 -6.12
C GLY A 237 24.32 8.67 -7.17
N ASN A 238 25.65 8.48 -7.19
CA ASN A 238 26.53 9.04 -8.20
C ASN A 238 26.38 8.38 -9.59
N SER A 239 25.72 7.21 -9.64
CA SER A 239 25.34 6.51 -10.87
C SER A 239 23.84 6.27 -10.87
N GLY A 240 23.05 7.32 -11.11
CA GLY A 240 21.57 7.30 -10.98
C GLY A 240 20.87 6.15 -11.69
N LEU A 241 21.46 5.62 -12.78
CA LEU A 241 20.96 4.41 -13.45
C LEU A 241 21.09 3.17 -12.57
N THR A 242 22.19 3.00 -11.84
CA THR A 242 22.41 1.82 -10.98
C THR A 242 21.43 1.80 -9.81
N ALA A 243 21.19 2.93 -9.14
CA ALA A 243 20.20 3.04 -8.08
C ALA A 243 18.78 2.73 -8.60
N GLY A 244 18.43 3.26 -9.77
CA GLY A 244 17.14 2.98 -10.41
C GLY A 244 16.94 1.50 -10.74
N VAL A 245 17.96 0.85 -11.31
CA VAL A 245 17.92 -0.61 -11.61
C VAL A 245 17.81 -1.43 -10.33
N ALA A 246 18.51 -1.04 -9.27
CA ALA A 246 18.47 -1.70 -7.97
C ALA A 246 17.06 -1.69 -7.36
N ILE A 247 16.41 -0.53 -7.32
CA ILE A 247 15.04 -0.38 -6.83
C ILE A 247 14.05 -1.13 -7.73
N ALA A 248 14.24 -1.06 -9.05
CA ALA A 248 13.43 -1.82 -10.00
C ALA A 248 13.53 -3.34 -9.78
N LEU A 249 14.71 -3.88 -9.47
CA LEU A 249 14.89 -5.30 -9.16
C LEU A 249 14.17 -5.71 -7.87
N ALA A 250 14.17 -4.89 -6.83
CA ALA A 250 13.36 -5.14 -5.63
C ALA A 250 11.87 -5.19 -5.98
N SER A 251 11.38 -4.26 -6.80
CA SER A 251 9.98 -4.25 -7.27
C SER A 251 9.65 -5.47 -8.13
N VAL A 252 10.54 -5.89 -9.03
CA VAL A 252 10.37 -7.15 -9.81
C VAL A 252 10.32 -8.35 -8.88
N GLY A 253 11.17 -8.40 -7.85
CA GLY A 253 11.13 -9.43 -6.81
C GLY A 253 9.76 -9.47 -6.12
N SER A 254 9.23 -8.30 -5.72
CA SER A 254 7.91 -8.16 -5.08
C SER A 254 6.77 -8.67 -5.98
N VAL A 255 6.78 -8.29 -7.25
CA VAL A 255 5.81 -8.77 -8.25
C VAL A 255 5.85 -10.29 -8.39
N LEU A 256 7.04 -10.86 -8.58
CA LEU A 256 7.20 -12.31 -8.73
C LEU A 256 6.84 -13.07 -7.44
N GLY A 257 7.25 -12.56 -6.28
CA GLY A 257 6.87 -13.10 -4.98
C GLY A 257 5.36 -13.08 -4.77
N GLY A 258 4.70 -11.97 -5.07
CA GLY A 258 3.25 -11.82 -4.99
C GLY A 258 2.48 -12.79 -5.88
N LEU A 259 2.90 -12.94 -7.13
CA LEU A 259 2.25 -13.85 -8.09
C LEU A 259 2.47 -15.33 -7.75
N THR A 260 3.65 -15.68 -7.22
CA THR A 260 4.02 -17.09 -6.96
C THR A 260 3.59 -17.58 -5.59
N PHE A 261 3.67 -16.73 -4.56
CA PHE A 261 3.44 -17.11 -3.17
C PHE A 261 2.22 -16.41 -2.53
N GLY A 262 1.80 -15.24 -3.03
CA GLY A 262 0.75 -14.43 -2.41
C GLY A 262 -0.63 -15.09 -2.39
N HIS A 263 -0.89 -16.06 -3.29
CA HIS A 263 -2.14 -16.82 -3.32
C HIS A 263 -2.13 -18.06 -2.40
N ARG A 264 -0.97 -18.41 -1.80
CA ARG A 264 -0.85 -19.60 -0.94
C ARG A 264 -1.44 -19.33 0.45
N ARG A 265 -1.85 -20.41 1.13
CA ARG A 265 -2.28 -20.34 2.53
C ARG A 265 -1.05 -20.13 3.41
N LEU A 266 -0.73 -18.87 3.66
CA LEU A 266 0.34 -18.52 4.60
C LEU A 266 -0.26 -18.54 6.01
N GLY A 267 -0.05 -19.63 6.76
CA GLY A 267 -0.20 -19.61 8.22
C GLY A 267 0.82 -18.67 8.87
N LEU A 268 0.82 -18.58 10.20
CA LEU A 268 1.75 -17.71 10.93
C LEU A 268 3.22 -17.92 10.49
N GLY A 269 3.65 -19.19 10.35
CA GLY A 269 4.99 -19.53 9.88
C GLY A 269 5.30 -18.96 8.50
N GLY A 270 4.35 -19.03 7.57
CA GLY A 270 4.51 -18.47 6.22
C GLY A 270 4.63 -16.94 6.20
N VAL A 271 3.86 -16.23 7.04
CA VAL A 271 3.97 -14.77 7.19
C VAL A 271 5.33 -14.40 7.77
N VAL A 272 5.76 -15.08 8.83
CA VAL A 272 7.10 -14.89 9.44
C VAL A 272 8.20 -15.17 8.42
N THR A 273 8.08 -16.25 7.63
CA THR A 273 9.05 -16.56 6.57
C THR A 273 9.12 -15.45 5.52
N ALA A 274 7.98 -14.97 5.01
CA ALA A 274 7.96 -13.88 4.03
C ALA A 274 8.62 -12.60 4.57
N LEU A 275 8.31 -12.22 5.82
CA LEU A 275 8.93 -11.07 6.49
C LEU A 275 10.43 -11.29 6.77
N SER A 276 10.83 -12.51 7.10
CA SER A 276 12.25 -12.87 7.31
C SER A 276 13.04 -12.82 5.99
N VAL A 277 12.43 -13.19 4.87
CA VAL A 277 13.05 -13.04 3.55
C VAL A 277 13.35 -11.57 3.26
N VAL A 278 12.44 -10.66 3.59
CA VAL A 278 12.70 -9.21 3.47
C VAL A 278 13.88 -8.81 4.36
N ALA A 279 13.88 -9.23 5.63
CA ALA A 279 14.94 -8.87 6.58
C ALA A 279 16.32 -9.41 6.16
N VAL A 280 16.40 -10.66 5.73
CA VAL A 280 17.65 -11.30 5.27
C VAL A 280 18.15 -10.63 3.99
N GLY A 281 17.27 -10.39 3.01
CA GLY A 281 17.65 -9.72 1.77
C GLY A 281 18.12 -8.28 2.00
N THR A 282 17.43 -7.53 2.88
CA THR A 282 17.83 -6.17 3.26
C THR A 282 19.19 -6.16 3.98
N ALA A 283 19.41 -7.07 4.93
CA ALA A 283 20.69 -7.19 5.62
C ALA A 283 21.83 -7.62 4.67
N ALA A 284 21.56 -8.58 3.77
CA ALA A 284 22.53 -9.06 2.80
C ALA A 284 22.99 -7.96 1.84
N PHE A 285 22.12 -7.00 1.47
CA PHE A 285 22.51 -5.84 0.69
C PHE A 285 23.63 -5.04 1.37
N GLY A 286 23.54 -4.83 2.69
CA GLY A 286 24.55 -4.07 3.44
C GLY A 286 25.84 -4.84 3.77
N LEU A 287 25.84 -6.16 3.62
CA LEU A 287 27.01 -7.02 3.92
C LEU A 287 27.95 -7.21 2.74
N THR A 288 27.62 -6.71 1.57
CA THR A 288 28.43 -6.88 0.37
C THR A 288 28.56 -5.58 -0.42
N HIS A 289 29.73 -5.38 -1.01
CA HIS A 289 29.99 -4.28 -1.97
C HIS A 289 30.06 -4.77 -3.43
N VAL A 290 29.81 -6.07 -3.66
CA VAL A 290 29.74 -6.64 -4.99
C VAL A 290 28.37 -6.36 -5.59
N LEU A 291 28.31 -5.51 -6.62
CA LEU A 291 27.08 -5.03 -7.25
C LEU A 291 26.10 -6.17 -7.60
N ALA A 292 26.61 -7.27 -8.20
CA ALA A 292 25.75 -8.40 -8.56
C ALA A 292 25.08 -9.05 -7.33
N LEU A 293 25.80 -9.17 -6.21
CA LEU A 293 25.26 -9.72 -4.98
C LEU A 293 24.26 -8.76 -4.32
N GLN A 294 24.53 -7.45 -4.39
CA GLN A 294 23.57 -6.41 -3.94
C GLN A 294 22.26 -6.49 -4.74
N MET A 295 22.35 -6.62 -6.06
CA MET A 295 21.17 -6.77 -6.92
C MET A 295 20.37 -8.04 -6.59
N CYS A 296 21.05 -9.17 -6.36
CA CYS A 296 20.41 -10.42 -5.93
C CYS A 296 19.75 -10.26 -4.57
N ALA A 297 20.41 -9.60 -3.61
CA ALA A 297 19.87 -9.36 -2.26
C ALA A 297 18.59 -8.51 -2.28
N LEU A 298 18.57 -7.44 -3.09
CA LEU A 298 17.39 -6.61 -3.29
C LEU A 298 16.22 -7.36 -3.94
N PHE A 299 16.51 -8.16 -4.96
CA PHE A 299 15.51 -9.02 -5.58
C PHE A 299 14.90 -10.01 -4.57
N VAL A 300 15.73 -10.66 -3.75
CA VAL A 300 15.29 -11.58 -2.70
C VAL A 300 14.48 -10.84 -1.63
N SER A 301 14.93 -9.66 -1.18
CA SER A 301 14.17 -8.82 -0.26
C SER A 301 12.78 -8.52 -0.81
N GLY A 302 12.70 -8.09 -2.08
CA GLY A 302 11.44 -7.83 -2.76
C GLY A 302 10.49 -9.02 -2.76
N MET A 303 10.99 -10.25 -3.01
CA MET A 303 10.15 -11.46 -3.08
C MET A 303 9.31 -11.72 -1.82
N GLY A 304 9.73 -11.22 -0.66
CA GLY A 304 8.97 -11.35 0.59
C GLY A 304 7.90 -10.29 0.77
N PHE A 305 8.02 -9.11 0.13
CA PHE A 305 7.19 -7.93 0.42
C PHE A 305 5.70 -8.13 0.08
N ALA A 306 5.38 -8.39 -1.19
CA ALA A 306 3.98 -8.54 -1.62
C ALA A 306 3.26 -9.74 -0.98
N PRO A 307 3.88 -10.93 -0.81
CA PRO A 307 3.25 -12.02 -0.07
C PRO A 307 2.95 -11.67 1.38
N ALA A 308 3.86 -10.97 2.07
CA ALA A 308 3.66 -10.55 3.46
C ALA A 308 2.48 -9.56 3.56
N MET A 309 2.47 -8.50 2.73
CA MET A 309 1.38 -7.53 2.71
C MET A 309 0.03 -8.16 2.36
N SER A 310 0.00 -9.05 1.36
CA SER A 310 -1.20 -9.79 0.97
C SER A 310 -1.75 -10.62 2.12
N ALA A 311 -0.88 -11.32 2.85
CA ALA A 311 -1.27 -12.13 4.01
C ALA A 311 -1.81 -11.28 5.16
N LEU A 312 -1.20 -10.11 5.46
CA LEU A 312 -1.69 -9.17 6.47
C LEU A 312 -3.09 -8.62 6.10
N TYR A 313 -3.29 -8.24 4.85
CA TYR A 313 -4.61 -7.77 4.39
C TYR A 313 -5.65 -8.89 4.44
N PHE A 314 -5.28 -10.10 4.03
CA PHE A 314 -6.18 -11.26 4.08
C PHE A 314 -6.55 -11.60 5.53
N MET A 315 -5.59 -11.60 6.46
CA MET A 315 -5.85 -11.83 7.89
C MET A 315 -6.88 -10.84 8.44
N VAL A 316 -6.73 -9.55 8.16
CA VAL A 316 -7.69 -8.53 8.59
C VAL A 316 -9.06 -8.78 7.97
N SER A 317 -9.12 -9.15 6.68
CA SER A 317 -10.39 -9.42 6.00
C SER A 317 -11.18 -10.60 6.57
N GLN A 318 -10.51 -11.53 7.26
CA GLN A 318 -11.15 -12.70 7.87
C GLN A 318 -11.60 -12.46 9.33
N ASP A 319 -10.95 -11.54 10.05
CA ASP A 319 -11.18 -11.30 11.48
C ASP A 319 -12.09 -10.08 11.74
N VAL A 320 -12.21 -9.20 10.76
CA VAL A 320 -12.97 -7.97 10.91
C VAL A 320 -14.36 -8.12 10.30
N ASP A 321 -15.38 -7.69 11.05
CA ASP A 321 -16.75 -7.68 10.56
C ASP A 321 -16.87 -6.76 9.33
N GLU A 322 -17.75 -7.11 8.39
CA GLU A 322 -17.91 -6.41 7.12
C GLU A 322 -18.25 -4.91 7.30
N ASP A 323 -18.95 -4.54 8.37
CA ASP A 323 -19.38 -3.15 8.68
C ASP A 323 -18.21 -2.23 9.08
N VAL A 324 -17.10 -2.78 9.55
CA VAL A 324 -15.91 -2.02 9.96
C VAL A 324 -14.67 -2.33 9.10
N ALA A 325 -14.77 -3.24 8.14
CA ALA A 325 -13.66 -3.67 7.30
C ALA A 325 -13.01 -2.50 6.54
N THR A 326 -13.83 -1.60 5.97
CA THR A 326 -13.31 -0.43 5.23
C THR A 326 -12.50 0.50 6.15
N GLU A 327 -12.96 0.72 7.39
CA GLU A 327 -12.22 1.52 8.39
C GLU A 327 -10.91 0.81 8.77
N ALA A 328 -10.93 -0.52 8.94
CA ALA A 328 -9.74 -1.30 9.26
C ALA A 328 -8.66 -1.18 8.16
N PHE A 329 -9.03 -1.32 6.90
CA PHE A 329 -8.09 -1.11 5.79
C PHE A 329 -7.60 0.32 5.68
N GLY A 330 -8.41 1.32 6.07
CA GLY A 330 -7.97 2.71 6.20
C GLY A 330 -6.85 2.88 7.24
N TRP A 331 -6.99 2.24 8.40
CA TRP A 331 -5.94 2.25 9.43
C TRP A 331 -4.66 1.54 8.98
N LEU A 332 -4.78 0.42 8.25
CA LEU A 332 -3.62 -0.26 7.68
C LEU A 332 -2.87 0.63 6.69
N HIS A 333 -3.60 1.35 5.84
CA HIS A 333 -3.01 2.29 4.89
C HIS A 333 -2.28 3.44 5.61
N SER A 334 -2.92 4.04 6.62
CA SER A 334 -2.27 5.08 7.44
C SER A 334 -1.02 4.56 8.15
N GLY A 335 -1.07 3.31 8.66
CA GLY A 335 0.10 2.65 9.24
C GLY A 335 1.26 2.54 8.24
N ALA A 336 0.96 2.18 6.99
CA ALA A 336 1.95 2.12 5.92
C ALA A 336 2.59 3.49 5.62
N LEU A 337 1.77 4.56 5.55
CA LEU A 337 2.26 5.94 5.35
C LEU A 337 3.14 6.42 6.50
N ILE A 338 2.75 6.13 7.75
CA ILE A 338 3.55 6.41 8.94
C ILE A 338 4.88 5.64 8.85
N GLY A 339 4.83 4.37 8.47
CA GLY A 339 6.01 3.54 8.25
C GLY A 339 6.96 4.13 7.22
N ALA A 340 6.44 4.55 6.07
CA ALA A 340 7.21 5.21 5.02
C ALA A 340 7.92 6.47 5.54
N ALA A 341 7.20 7.34 6.24
CA ALA A 341 7.76 8.57 6.81
C ALA A 341 8.85 8.28 7.86
N LEU A 342 8.59 7.34 8.77
CA LEU A 342 9.56 6.94 9.80
C LEU A 342 10.79 6.27 9.19
N GLY A 343 10.60 5.38 8.22
CA GLY A 343 11.68 4.67 7.53
C GLY A 343 12.60 5.64 6.80
N THR A 344 12.03 6.52 5.97
CA THR A 344 12.79 7.54 5.23
C THR A 344 13.53 8.48 6.17
N SER A 345 12.87 8.97 7.24
CA SER A 345 13.47 9.89 8.19
C SER A 345 14.60 9.24 8.98
N ALA A 346 14.38 8.01 9.47
CA ALA A 346 15.39 7.27 10.23
C ALA A 346 16.60 6.93 9.35
N ALA A 347 16.35 6.50 8.11
CA ALA A 347 17.42 6.21 7.15
C ALA A 347 18.20 7.47 6.76
N GLY A 348 17.51 8.59 6.52
CA GLY A 348 18.17 9.88 6.23
C GLY A 348 19.11 10.30 7.35
N ALA A 349 18.59 10.35 8.60
CA ALA A 349 19.39 10.70 9.76
C ALA A 349 20.56 9.74 10.00
N ALA A 350 20.35 8.43 9.79
CA ALA A 350 21.39 7.43 9.91
C ALA A 350 22.45 7.55 8.81
N THR A 351 22.05 7.94 7.59
CA THR A 351 22.96 8.19 6.48
C THR A 351 23.85 9.41 6.76
N ASP A 352 23.28 10.49 7.29
CA ASP A 352 24.04 11.69 7.65
C ASP A 352 25.10 11.41 8.74
N ALA A 353 24.79 10.48 9.67
CA ALA A 353 25.68 10.11 10.76
C ALA A 353 26.74 9.06 10.40
N HIS A 354 26.37 8.07 9.56
CA HIS A 354 27.17 6.85 9.36
C HIS A 354 27.34 6.46 7.87
N GLY A 355 26.95 7.34 6.95
CA GLY A 355 26.95 7.05 5.51
C GLY A 355 25.88 6.02 5.10
N PRO A 356 25.98 5.46 3.89
CA PRO A 356 24.96 4.54 3.34
C PRO A 356 24.67 3.33 4.23
N ALA A 357 25.67 2.81 4.95
CA ALA A 357 25.51 1.70 5.88
C ALA A 357 24.49 2.00 6.99
N GLY A 358 24.42 3.27 7.45
CA GLY A 358 23.43 3.69 8.44
C GLY A 358 22.00 3.49 7.97
N ALA A 359 21.68 3.85 6.72
CA ALA A 359 20.35 3.63 6.15
C ALA A 359 20.00 2.14 6.07
N VAL A 360 20.96 1.30 5.67
CA VAL A 360 20.75 -0.16 5.58
C VAL A 360 20.51 -0.78 6.94
N VAL A 361 21.22 -0.33 7.97
CA VAL A 361 20.97 -0.75 9.36
C VAL A 361 19.55 -0.35 9.79
N ALA A 362 19.14 0.90 9.54
CA ALA A 362 17.78 1.34 9.83
C ALA A 362 16.72 0.48 9.10
N ALA A 363 16.91 0.23 7.81
CA ALA A 363 16.04 -0.64 7.00
C ALA A 363 15.95 -2.06 7.57
N THR A 364 17.09 -2.63 7.98
CA THR A 364 17.16 -3.97 8.57
C THR A 364 16.44 -4.03 9.92
N LEU A 365 16.60 -3.03 10.77
CA LEU A 365 15.88 -2.95 12.05
C LEU A 365 14.36 -2.91 11.86
N PHE A 366 13.87 -2.12 10.90
CA PHE A 366 12.45 -2.12 10.54
C PHE A 366 11.99 -3.48 10.00
N ALA A 367 12.77 -4.14 9.14
CA ALA A 367 12.44 -5.46 8.61
C ALA A 367 12.40 -6.55 9.72
N VAL A 368 13.35 -6.52 10.65
CA VAL A 368 13.38 -7.42 11.82
C VAL A 368 12.17 -7.14 12.72
N ALA A 369 11.84 -5.87 12.98
CA ALA A 369 10.65 -5.50 13.75
C ALA A 369 9.36 -6.02 13.08
N ALA A 370 9.26 -5.93 11.74
CA ALA A 370 8.16 -6.52 11.00
C ALA A 370 8.10 -8.05 11.20
N ALA A 371 9.23 -8.77 11.06
CA ALA A 371 9.30 -10.21 11.18
C ALA A 371 9.00 -10.72 12.63
N LEU A 372 9.38 -9.97 13.64
CA LEU A 372 9.13 -10.30 15.05
C LEU A 372 7.69 -9.98 15.46
N SER A 373 7.02 -9.05 14.84
CA SER A 373 5.68 -8.58 15.24
C SER A 373 4.63 -9.71 15.34
N PRO A 374 4.54 -10.70 14.42
CA PRO A 374 3.60 -11.82 14.54
C PRO A 374 3.98 -12.79 15.67
N LEU A 375 5.28 -12.97 15.92
CA LEU A 375 5.78 -13.86 16.97
C LEU A 375 5.48 -13.28 18.36
N VAL A 376 5.69 -11.98 18.55
CA VAL A 376 5.34 -11.27 19.79
C VAL A 376 3.83 -11.32 20.03
N ALA A 377 3.04 -11.12 18.99
CA ALA A 377 1.59 -11.20 19.09
C ALA A 377 1.09 -12.59 19.50
N ARG A 378 1.74 -13.65 19.00
CA ARG A 378 1.46 -15.04 19.42
C ARG A 378 1.86 -15.28 20.86
N ALA A 379 3.08 -14.92 21.25
CA ALA A 379 3.60 -15.13 22.61
C ALA A 379 2.76 -14.44 23.68
N THR A 380 2.15 -13.31 23.35
CA THR A 380 1.26 -12.54 24.25
C THR A 380 -0.20 -13.02 24.21
N GLY A 381 -0.51 -14.14 23.57
CA GLY A 381 -1.88 -14.68 23.43
C GLY A 381 -2.80 -13.78 22.61
N ARG A 382 -2.23 -12.89 21.78
CA ARG A 382 -2.96 -11.85 21.07
C ARG A 382 -3.52 -12.26 19.70
N VAL A 383 -3.18 -13.45 19.19
CA VAL A 383 -3.59 -13.92 17.86
C VAL A 383 -4.15 -15.34 17.92
N GLY A 384 -5.49 -15.48 17.85
CA GLY A 384 -6.17 -16.77 17.69
C GLY A 384 -6.52 -17.15 16.24
N GLY A 385 -6.32 -16.24 15.28
CA GLY A 385 -6.80 -16.40 13.88
C GLY A 385 -5.77 -16.89 12.87
N LEU A 386 -4.53 -17.17 13.28
CA LEU A 386 -3.46 -17.73 12.43
C LEU A 386 -3.19 -19.23 12.73
N GLU A 387 -4.01 -19.86 13.57
CA GLU A 387 -3.93 -21.31 13.74
C GLU A 387 -4.42 -21.98 12.45
N GLU A 388 -3.65 -22.98 12.04
CA GLU A 388 -3.95 -23.83 10.91
C GLU A 388 -5.37 -24.42 11.11
N PRO A 389 -6.31 -24.20 10.18
CA PRO A 389 -7.62 -24.82 10.32
C PRO A 389 -7.40 -26.33 10.43
N ALA A 390 -7.97 -26.95 11.47
CA ALA A 390 -7.94 -28.38 11.66
C ALA A 390 -8.23 -29.07 10.32
N ALA A 391 -7.46 -30.12 10.03
CA ALA A 391 -7.65 -30.91 8.82
C ALA A 391 -9.16 -31.23 8.67
N PRO A 392 -9.74 -31.14 7.48
CA PRO A 392 -11.15 -31.47 7.31
C PRO A 392 -11.39 -32.85 7.85
N GLU A 393 -12.34 -32.97 8.79
CA GLU A 393 -12.78 -34.28 9.29
C GLU A 393 -13.12 -35.16 8.06
N PRO A 394 -12.67 -36.42 8.04
CA PRO A 394 -13.00 -37.31 6.96
C PRO A 394 -14.52 -37.38 6.87
N CYS A 395 -15.03 -37.12 5.68
CA CYS A 395 -16.45 -37.19 5.36
C CYS A 395 -17.01 -38.49 5.90
N PRO A 396 -18.04 -38.48 6.76
CA PRO A 396 -18.64 -39.73 7.24
C PRO A 396 -19.09 -40.51 6.02
N THR A 397 -18.48 -41.67 5.81
CA THR A 397 -18.87 -42.62 4.78
C THR A 397 -20.34 -42.92 4.96
N LEU A 398 -21.16 -42.50 3.97
CA LEU A 398 -22.54 -42.93 3.85
C LEU A 398 -22.52 -44.47 3.87
N ARG A 399 -22.93 -45.07 5.00
CA ARG A 399 -23.32 -46.47 5.01
C ARG A 399 -24.54 -46.59 4.09
N VAL A 400 -24.31 -47.18 2.95
CA VAL A 400 -25.39 -47.72 2.12
C VAL A 400 -25.79 -49.02 2.82
N ASP A 401 -26.80 -48.94 3.67
CA ASP A 401 -27.49 -50.14 4.15
C ASP A 401 -28.34 -50.65 2.98
N GLY A 402 -28.09 -51.92 2.61
CA GLY A 402 -28.71 -52.64 1.53
C GLY A 402 -30.18 -53.01 1.78
#